data_9712c9bec34363bd75989b732e0d826c
#
_entry.id   9712c9bec34363bd75989b732e0d826c
#
_cell.length_a   1.000
_cell.length_b   1.000
_cell.length_c   1.000
_cell.angle_alpha   90.00
_cell.angle_beta   90.00
_cell.angle_gamma   90.00
#
_symmetry.space_group_name_H-M   'P 1'
#
loop_
_entity.id
_entity.type
_entity.pdbx_description
1 polymer ?
#
loop_
_entity_poly.entity_id
_entity_poly.type
_entity_poly.pdbx_seq_one_letter_code
_entity_poly.pdbx_strand_id
1 'polypeptide(L)'
;MVNALGARQRWAFLLAGASAVAATSLCGFSWLPVLLGTAAAMAVCLVLDGKLRPCGAALTLCHGGIFGRLLAAATLAFTVVALAWAANLAGEAFPTAGGSPVLGWTLLALAAWGSYKGSAACAAAAGVLCLMLLALYGLVAGFSLPEVSLPNLTPGGSWRDGAVAVGLMLLPGAVFFLPSRRRRKGVLWRGAALAALGAAGLCAVTAGVLTPELAAAAPAPLYLLSQSLSLFGVMEHIEPLLSVAMTMGLFALMAILACAARALGARRRFGRWWGAAACLAAAAVEAPAALLPDWVIPAGAAVFFGLLPLSLLLTGQGRRAAPA
;
A
#
# COMPACT_ATOMS: atom_id res chain seq x y z
N MET A 1 -8.33 -11.51 21.69
CA MET A 1 -9.43 -11.01 20.86
C MET A 1 -8.83 -10.15 19.73
N VAL A 2 -9.10 -10.45 18.47
CA VAL A 2 -8.69 -9.59 17.34
C VAL A 2 -9.71 -8.46 17.28
N ASN A 3 -9.28 -7.23 17.59
CA ASN A 3 -10.16 -6.06 17.56
C ASN A 3 -10.60 -5.81 16.11
N ALA A 4 -11.90 -5.90 15.85
CA ALA A 4 -12.47 -5.68 14.53
C ALA A 4 -12.41 -4.19 14.14
N LEU A 5 -11.98 -3.91 12.92
CA LEU A 5 -11.81 -2.55 12.39
C LEU A 5 -13.15 -1.91 12.00
N GLY A 6 -13.33 -0.64 12.32
CA GLY A 6 -14.40 0.18 11.78
C GLY A 6 -14.18 0.50 10.30
N ALA A 7 -15.24 0.80 9.55
CA ALA A 7 -15.14 1.13 8.12
C ALA A 7 -14.20 2.33 7.87
N ARG A 8 -14.28 3.39 8.66
CA ARG A 8 -13.39 4.56 8.55
C ARG A 8 -11.92 4.19 8.78
N GLN A 9 -11.64 3.35 9.78
CA GLN A 9 -10.28 2.90 10.11
C GLN A 9 -9.69 2.07 8.98
N ARG A 10 -10.47 1.16 8.36
CA ARG A 10 -10.00 0.37 7.21
C ARG A 10 -9.65 1.25 6.02
N TRP A 11 -10.52 2.23 5.71
CA TRP A 11 -10.27 3.13 4.59
C TRP A 11 -9.11 4.07 4.83
N ALA A 12 -8.97 4.62 6.04
CA ALA A 12 -7.80 5.43 6.39
C ALA A 12 -6.51 4.60 6.27
N PHE A 13 -6.55 3.34 6.69
CA PHE A 13 -5.42 2.41 6.60
C PHE A 13 -5.10 2.10 5.13
N LEU A 14 -6.12 1.78 4.31
CA LEU A 14 -5.96 1.54 2.88
C LEU A 14 -5.40 2.79 2.17
N LEU A 15 -5.96 3.96 2.44
CA LEU A 15 -5.52 5.22 1.82
C LEU A 15 -4.08 5.58 2.19
N ALA A 16 -3.68 5.41 3.45
CA ALA A 16 -2.30 5.65 3.86
C ALA A 16 -1.33 4.71 3.12
N GLY A 17 -1.66 3.42 2.98
CA GLY A 17 -0.86 2.48 2.20
C GLY A 17 -0.86 2.79 0.70
N ALA A 18 -2.01 3.18 0.14
CA ALA A 18 -2.12 3.54 -1.28
C ALA A 18 -1.33 4.81 -1.62
N SER A 19 -1.33 5.81 -0.73
CA SER A 19 -0.53 7.03 -0.91
C SER A 19 0.97 6.75 -0.87
N ALA A 20 1.41 5.80 -0.03
CA ALA A 20 2.80 5.35 -0.02
C ALA A 20 3.21 4.76 -1.38
N VAL A 21 2.40 3.80 -1.87
CA VAL A 21 2.65 3.15 -3.17
C VAL A 21 2.66 4.18 -4.31
N ALA A 22 1.71 5.12 -4.30
CA ALA A 22 1.68 6.17 -5.31
C ALA A 22 2.96 7.00 -5.31
N ALA A 23 3.38 7.48 -4.14
CA ALA A 23 4.53 8.36 -3.99
C ALA A 23 5.87 7.67 -4.29
N THR A 24 6.04 6.40 -3.89
CA THR A 24 7.32 5.70 -4.01
C THR A 24 7.48 4.93 -5.32
N SER A 25 6.38 4.46 -5.92
CA SER A 25 6.49 3.47 -7.00
C SER A 25 5.72 3.84 -8.27
N LEU A 26 4.78 4.79 -8.23
CA LEU A 26 3.97 5.11 -9.40
C LEU A 26 4.29 6.47 -10.05
N CYS A 27 4.98 7.38 -9.36
CA CYS A 27 5.27 8.72 -9.88
C CYS A 27 6.19 8.74 -11.11
N GLY A 28 6.86 7.62 -11.45
CA GLY A 28 7.62 7.44 -12.69
C GLY A 28 6.77 7.00 -13.89
N PHE A 29 5.52 6.62 -13.69
CA PHE A 29 4.62 6.18 -14.76
C PHE A 29 3.75 7.31 -15.30
N SER A 30 3.24 7.13 -16.51
CA SER A 30 2.27 8.06 -17.10
C SER A 30 0.98 8.11 -16.27
N TRP A 31 0.45 9.33 -16.09
CA TRP A 31 -0.70 9.59 -15.22
C TRP A 31 -2.00 8.87 -15.67
N LEU A 32 -2.23 8.71 -16.97
CA LEU A 32 -3.47 8.10 -17.47
C LEU A 32 -3.54 6.59 -17.20
N PRO A 33 -2.53 5.76 -17.53
CA PRO A 33 -2.49 4.35 -17.09
C PRO A 33 -2.58 4.20 -15.58
N VAL A 34 -1.93 5.07 -14.79
CA VAL A 34 -2.01 5.05 -13.32
C VAL A 34 -3.42 5.36 -12.84
N LEU A 35 -4.12 6.34 -13.42
CA LEU A 35 -5.51 6.64 -13.10
C LEU A 35 -6.41 5.42 -13.33
N LEU A 36 -6.33 4.83 -14.52
CA LEU A 36 -7.16 3.68 -14.90
C LEU A 36 -6.82 2.46 -14.04
N GLY A 37 -5.54 2.18 -13.84
CA GLY A 37 -5.08 1.07 -13.00
C GLY A 37 -5.49 1.23 -11.55
N THR A 38 -5.31 2.41 -10.98
CA THR A 38 -5.73 2.68 -9.59
C THR A 38 -7.24 2.64 -9.43
N ALA A 39 -7.99 3.18 -10.41
CA ALA A 39 -9.45 3.11 -10.40
C ALA A 39 -9.95 1.64 -10.43
N ALA A 40 -9.33 0.79 -11.27
CA ALA A 40 -9.63 -0.64 -11.33
C ALA A 40 -9.31 -1.35 -10.00
N ALA A 41 -8.14 -1.10 -9.40
CA ALA A 41 -7.77 -1.65 -8.09
C ALA A 41 -8.76 -1.22 -7.00
N MET A 42 -9.13 0.06 -6.99
CA MET A 42 -10.09 0.58 -6.01
C MET A 42 -11.51 0.01 -6.24
N ALA A 43 -11.91 -0.24 -7.48
CA ALA A 43 -13.17 -0.93 -7.78
C ALA A 43 -13.18 -2.36 -7.18
N VAL A 44 -12.08 -3.10 -7.31
CA VAL A 44 -11.90 -4.40 -6.65
C VAL A 44 -12.02 -4.25 -5.14
N CYS A 45 -11.33 -3.28 -4.53
CA CYS A 45 -11.42 -3.01 -3.10
C CYS A 45 -12.84 -2.67 -2.65
N LEU A 46 -13.60 -1.90 -3.44
CA LEU A 46 -15.02 -1.59 -3.16
C LEU A 46 -15.91 -2.85 -3.18
N VAL A 47 -15.70 -3.73 -4.17
CA VAL A 47 -16.43 -5.02 -4.26
C VAL A 47 -16.08 -5.90 -3.06
N LEU A 48 -14.81 -5.99 -2.68
CA LEU A 48 -14.35 -6.76 -1.52
C LEU A 48 -14.94 -6.21 -0.23
N ASP A 49 -14.86 -4.91 0.02
CA ASP A 49 -15.46 -4.29 1.20
C ASP A 49 -16.97 -4.47 1.24
N GLY A 50 -17.59 -4.44 0.05
CA GLY A 50 -19.02 -4.62 -0.15
C GLY A 50 -19.52 -6.02 0.19
N LYS A 51 -18.80 -7.04 -0.12
CA LYS A 51 -19.28 -8.44 -0.12
C LYS A 51 -18.54 -9.34 0.86
N LEU A 52 -17.30 -9.01 1.27
CA LEU A 52 -16.58 -9.78 2.27
C LEU A 52 -17.27 -9.71 3.62
N ARG A 53 -17.28 -10.88 4.30
CA ARG A 53 -17.86 -10.99 5.65
C ARG A 53 -17.06 -10.23 6.70
N PRO A 54 -17.69 -9.89 7.84
CA PRO A 54 -17.01 -9.25 8.98
C PRO A 54 -15.79 -10.00 9.52
N CYS A 55 -15.72 -11.31 9.31
CA CYS A 55 -14.60 -12.13 9.78
C CYS A 55 -13.27 -11.94 9.01
N GLY A 56 -13.30 -11.28 7.85
CA GLY A 56 -12.12 -11.10 6.99
C GLY A 56 -11.77 -12.33 6.15
N ALA A 57 -11.01 -12.11 5.07
CA ALA A 57 -10.61 -13.19 4.16
C ALA A 57 -9.68 -14.22 4.81
N ALA A 58 -8.83 -13.81 5.77
CA ALA A 58 -7.91 -14.71 6.47
C ALA A 58 -8.64 -15.85 7.18
N LEU A 59 -9.72 -15.54 7.89
CA LEU A 59 -10.47 -16.55 8.63
C LEU A 59 -11.18 -17.52 7.67
N THR A 60 -11.67 -17.04 6.54
CA THR A 60 -12.34 -17.83 5.51
C THR A 60 -11.37 -18.84 4.88
N LEU A 61 -10.14 -18.40 4.54
CA LEU A 61 -9.08 -19.27 4.03
C LEU A 61 -8.70 -20.37 5.04
N CYS A 62 -8.52 -20.00 6.31
CA CYS A 62 -8.15 -20.95 7.34
C CYS A 62 -9.22 -22.03 7.61
N HIS A 63 -10.50 -21.79 7.27
CA HIS A 63 -11.58 -22.77 7.38
C HIS A 63 -11.78 -23.62 6.11
N GLY A 64 -11.13 -23.30 5.00
CA GLY A 64 -11.28 -23.95 3.70
C GLY A 64 -10.60 -25.32 3.54
N GLY A 65 -10.39 -26.08 4.63
CA GLY A 65 -9.74 -27.39 4.58
C GLY A 65 -8.24 -27.30 4.24
N ILE A 66 -7.67 -28.36 3.65
CA ILE A 66 -6.24 -28.43 3.29
C ILE A 66 -5.90 -27.39 2.23
N PHE A 67 -6.71 -27.26 1.19
CA PHE A 67 -6.49 -26.29 0.10
C PHE A 67 -6.52 -24.84 0.61
N GLY A 68 -7.46 -24.47 1.47
CA GLY A 68 -7.52 -23.16 2.08
C GLY A 68 -6.30 -22.86 2.95
N ARG A 69 -5.76 -23.86 3.65
CA ARG A 69 -4.52 -23.72 4.45
C ARG A 69 -3.29 -23.51 3.57
N LEU A 70 -3.20 -24.20 2.43
CA LEU A 70 -2.12 -24.00 1.46
C LEU A 70 -2.17 -22.59 0.86
N LEU A 71 -3.35 -22.11 0.47
CA LEU A 71 -3.53 -20.75 -0.02
C LEU A 71 -3.19 -19.70 1.05
N ALA A 72 -3.57 -19.93 2.31
CA ALA A 72 -3.21 -19.06 3.43
C ALA A 72 -1.69 -19.03 3.64
N ALA A 73 -1.00 -20.17 3.51
CA ALA A 73 0.46 -20.25 3.60
C ALA A 73 1.14 -19.52 2.42
N ALA A 74 0.65 -19.70 1.20
CA ALA A 74 1.15 -18.99 0.03
C ALA A 74 0.95 -17.47 0.13
N THR A 75 -0.23 -17.03 0.62
CA THR A 75 -0.50 -15.61 0.87
C THR A 75 0.43 -15.06 1.96
N LEU A 76 0.71 -15.82 3.00
CA LEU A 76 1.66 -15.44 4.05
C LEU A 76 3.08 -15.29 3.49
N ALA A 77 3.54 -16.25 2.67
CA ALA A 77 4.84 -16.19 2.02
C ALA A 77 4.94 -14.95 1.12
N PHE A 78 3.93 -14.69 0.29
CA PHE A 78 3.89 -13.47 -0.50
C PHE A 78 3.89 -12.20 0.36
N THR A 79 3.18 -12.19 1.49
CA THR A 79 3.17 -11.04 2.41
C THR A 79 4.57 -10.77 2.98
N VAL A 80 5.39 -11.80 3.24
CA VAL A 80 6.80 -11.66 3.66
C VAL A 80 7.62 -11.00 2.56
N VAL A 81 7.47 -11.45 1.31
CA VAL A 81 8.17 -10.86 0.16
C VAL A 81 7.76 -9.40 -0.07
N ALA A 82 6.46 -9.09 0.06
CA ALA A 82 5.95 -7.73 -0.06
C ALA A 82 6.45 -6.81 1.06
N LEU A 83 6.63 -7.33 2.30
CA LEU A 83 7.25 -6.60 3.40
C LEU A 83 8.72 -6.31 3.13
N ALA A 84 9.47 -7.29 2.61
CA ALA A 84 10.88 -7.11 2.25
C ALA A 84 11.04 -6.07 1.13
N TRP A 85 10.20 -6.13 0.10
CA TRP A 85 10.15 -5.13 -0.95
C TRP A 85 9.85 -3.72 -0.41
N ALA A 86 8.87 -3.56 0.48
CA ALA A 86 8.55 -2.28 1.09
C ALA A 86 9.70 -1.75 1.98
N ALA A 87 10.49 -2.64 2.60
CA ALA A 87 11.69 -2.26 3.34
C ALA A 87 12.80 -1.72 2.43
N ASN A 88 13.01 -2.35 1.25
CA ASN A 88 13.94 -1.84 0.24
C ASN A 88 13.54 -0.43 -0.24
N LEU A 89 12.24 -0.21 -0.55
CA LEU A 89 11.75 1.11 -0.92
C LEU A 89 11.98 2.17 0.17
N ALA A 90 11.94 1.78 1.44
CA ALA A 90 12.24 2.71 2.53
C ALA A 90 13.71 3.15 2.53
N GLY A 91 14.63 2.27 2.13
CA GLY A 91 16.04 2.61 1.93
C GLY A 91 16.24 3.63 0.81
N GLU A 92 15.45 3.54 -0.25
CA GLU A 92 15.49 4.45 -1.40
C GLU A 92 14.85 5.82 -1.11
N ALA A 93 13.93 5.90 -0.13
CA ALA A 93 13.29 7.16 0.26
C ALA A 93 14.28 8.21 0.82
N PHE A 94 15.49 7.80 1.19
CA PHE A 94 16.57 8.69 1.63
C PHE A 94 17.85 8.45 0.81
N PRO A 95 17.91 8.86 -0.46
CA PRO A 95 19.06 8.59 -1.33
C PRO A 95 20.36 9.24 -0.83
N THR A 96 20.28 10.33 -0.04
CA THR A 96 21.45 10.98 0.58
C THR A 96 22.15 10.13 1.66
N ALA A 97 21.46 9.15 2.21
CA ALA A 97 22.01 8.23 3.21
C ALA A 97 22.66 6.98 2.59
N GLY A 98 22.87 6.95 1.28
CA GLY A 98 23.53 5.85 0.60
C GLY A 98 22.71 4.55 0.57
N GLY A 99 21.38 4.63 0.60
CA GLY A 99 20.51 3.44 0.53
C GLY A 99 20.63 2.57 1.79
N SER A 100 20.68 3.17 2.97
CA SER A 100 20.87 2.42 4.22
C SER A 100 19.70 1.47 4.52
N PRO A 101 19.93 0.16 4.67
CA PRO A 101 18.89 -0.81 5.05
C PRO A 101 18.35 -0.58 6.47
N VAL A 102 19.04 0.21 7.28
CA VAL A 102 18.69 0.49 8.68
C VAL A 102 17.28 1.09 8.79
N LEU A 103 16.89 1.96 7.85
CA LEU A 103 15.56 2.55 7.85
C LEU A 103 14.49 1.49 7.60
N GLY A 104 14.68 0.62 6.59
CA GLY A 104 13.78 -0.49 6.30
C GLY A 104 13.60 -1.42 7.51
N TRP A 105 14.69 -1.80 8.17
CA TRP A 105 14.67 -2.64 9.38
C TRP A 105 13.97 -1.93 10.56
N THR A 106 14.19 -0.64 10.73
CA THR A 106 13.50 0.14 11.75
C THR A 106 11.99 0.15 11.53
N LEU A 107 11.55 0.35 10.30
CA LEU A 107 10.13 0.32 9.95
C LEU A 107 9.53 -1.07 10.09
N LEU A 108 10.26 -2.14 9.73
CA LEU A 108 9.85 -3.52 9.98
C LEU A 108 9.70 -3.79 11.48
N ALA A 109 10.62 -3.33 12.32
CA ALA A 109 10.54 -3.47 13.77
C ALA A 109 9.31 -2.73 14.34
N LEU A 110 9.05 -1.52 13.88
CA LEU A 110 7.86 -0.74 14.27
C LEU A 110 6.56 -1.41 13.80
N ALA A 111 6.52 -1.94 12.57
CA ALA A 111 5.38 -2.68 12.04
C ALA A 111 5.14 -3.99 12.81
N ALA A 112 6.21 -4.70 13.18
CA ALA A 112 6.16 -5.89 14.03
C ALA A 112 5.55 -5.56 15.39
N TRP A 113 6.02 -4.51 16.05
CA TRP A 113 5.51 -4.05 17.34
C TRP A 113 4.05 -3.59 17.24
N GLY A 114 3.71 -2.82 16.19
CA GLY A 114 2.34 -2.39 15.91
C GLY A 114 1.39 -3.58 15.71
N SER A 115 1.80 -4.56 14.91
CA SER A 115 1.02 -5.78 14.67
C SER A 115 0.81 -6.59 15.97
N TYR A 116 1.81 -6.64 16.85
CA TYR A 116 1.70 -7.26 18.17
C TYR A 116 0.67 -6.55 19.07
N LYS A 117 0.63 -5.21 19.08
CA LYS A 117 -0.40 -4.41 19.79
C LYS A 117 -1.80 -4.63 19.22
N GLY A 118 -1.91 -4.83 17.91
CA GLY A 118 -3.15 -5.18 17.24
C GLY A 118 -3.57 -4.27 16.11
N SER A 119 -4.38 -4.81 15.22
CA SER A 119 -4.84 -4.12 14.00
C SER A 119 -5.58 -2.80 14.28
N ALA A 120 -6.31 -2.71 15.40
CA ALA A 120 -7.03 -1.48 15.78
C ALA A 120 -6.07 -0.33 16.16
N ALA A 121 -4.97 -0.64 16.86
CA ALA A 121 -3.93 0.33 17.21
C ALA A 121 -3.22 0.85 15.94
N CYS A 122 -2.81 -0.08 15.06
CA CYS A 122 -2.21 0.27 13.77
C CYS A 122 -3.15 1.14 12.91
N ALA A 123 -4.44 0.76 12.85
CA ALA A 123 -5.42 1.50 12.06
C ALA A 123 -5.74 2.89 12.64
N ALA A 124 -5.68 3.06 13.96
CA ALA A 124 -5.80 4.38 14.59
C ALA A 124 -4.62 5.28 14.23
N ALA A 125 -3.39 4.75 14.32
CA ALA A 125 -2.17 5.45 13.89
C ALA A 125 -2.25 5.80 12.41
N ALA A 126 -2.62 4.86 11.54
CA ALA A 126 -2.78 5.09 10.11
C ALA A 126 -3.85 6.15 9.79
N GLY A 127 -4.86 6.31 10.63
CA GLY A 127 -5.86 7.38 10.49
C GLY A 127 -5.24 8.78 10.62
N VAL A 128 -4.35 8.97 11.58
CA VAL A 128 -3.61 10.23 11.76
C VAL A 128 -2.61 10.42 10.62
N LEU A 129 -1.85 9.37 10.30
CA LEU A 129 -0.89 9.40 9.19
C LEU A 129 -1.56 9.73 7.86
N CYS A 130 -2.74 9.17 7.58
CA CYS A 130 -3.49 9.44 6.36
C CYS A 130 -3.79 10.93 6.18
N LEU A 131 -4.21 11.63 7.25
CA LEU A 131 -4.46 13.06 7.20
C LEU A 131 -3.17 13.85 6.95
N MET A 132 -2.08 13.50 7.63
CA MET A 132 -0.78 14.13 7.43
C MET A 132 -0.26 13.92 6.01
N LEU A 133 -0.35 12.69 5.49
CA LEU A 133 0.07 12.35 4.13
C LEU A 133 -0.72 13.12 3.07
N LEU A 134 -2.04 13.19 3.22
CA LEU A 134 -2.90 13.96 2.31
C LEU A 134 -2.57 15.46 2.35
N ALA A 135 -2.29 16.02 3.53
CA ALA A 135 -1.88 17.41 3.66
C ALA A 135 -0.51 17.65 2.99
N LEU A 136 0.48 16.80 3.24
CA LEU A 136 1.84 16.96 2.71
C LEU A 136 1.89 16.76 1.20
N TYR A 137 1.27 15.71 0.67
CA TYR A 137 1.23 15.50 -0.78
C TYR A 137 0.37 16.54 -1.49
N GLY A 138 -0.72 17.00 -0.85
CA GLY A 138 -1.54 18.10 -1.36
C GLY A 138 -0.77 19.42 -1.39
N LEU A 139 0.07 19.67 -0.40
CA LEU A 139 0.94 20.84 -0.35
C LEU A 139 2.01 20.78 -1.47
N VAL A 140 2.72 19.65 -1.60
CA VAL A 140 3.71 19.47 -2.68
C VAL A 140 3.04 19.63 -4.04
N ALA A 141 1.92 18.95 -4.29
CA ALA A 141 1.19 19.08 -5.55
C ALA A 141 0.73 20.52 -5.79
N GLY A 142 0.21 21.22 -4.78
CA GLY A 142 -0.26 22.61 -4.91
C GLY A 142 0.86 23.58 -5.27
N PHE A 143 2.03 23.45 -4.65
CA PHE A 143 3.18 24.31 -4.97
C PHE A 143 3.82 23.97 -6.32
N SER A 144 3.70 22.74 -6.78
CA SER A 144 4.21 22.34 -8.09
C SER A 144 3.31 22.78 -9.26
N LEU A 145 2.02 23.07 -9.02
CA LEU A 145 1.07 23.41 -10.08
C LEU A 145 1.50 24.55 -10.99
N PRO A 146 2.10 25.67 -10.50
CA PRO A 146 2.56 26.76 -11.36
C PRO A 146 3.70 26.38 -12.32
N GLU A 147 4.48 25.35 -11.96
CA GLU A 147 5.65 24.87 -12.72
C GLU A 147 5.29 23.76 -13.72
N VAL A 148 4.04 23.28 -13.69
CA VAL A 148 3.57 22.22 -14.58
C VAL A 148 3.52 22.71 -16.03
N SER A 149 4.29 22.09 -16.90
CA SER A 149 4.27 22.31 -18.34
C SER A 149 3.21 21.43 -19.01
N LEU A 150 2.20 22.06 -19.63
CA LEU A 150 1.12 21.34 -20.32
C LEU A 150 1.59 20.37 -21.42
N PRO A 151 2.62 20.67 -22.23
CA PRO A 151 3.18 19.72 -23.19
C PRO A 151 3.66 18.40 -22.56
N ASN A 152 4.12 18.42 -21.30
CA ASN A 152 4.58 17.24 -20.58
C ASN A 152 3.43 16.34 -20.08
N LEU A 153 2.19 16.85 -20.09
CA LEU A 153 1.00 16.13 -19.65
C LEU A 153 0.35 15.28 -20.76
N THR A 154 1.02 15.08 -21.89
CA THR A 154 0.47 14.23 -22.95
C THR A 154 0.14 12.83 -22.40
N PRO A 155 -1.07 12.32 -22.69
CA PRO A 155 -1.44 10.98 -22.27
C PRO A 155 -0.60 9.97 -23.05
N GLY A 156 0.50 9.57 -22.47
CA GLY A 156 1.39 8.52 -22.94
C GLY A 156 1.29 7.30 -22.03
N GLY A 157 2.18 6.35 -22.25
CA GLY A 157 2.34 5.17 -21.41
C GLY A 157 1.73 3.90 -22.00
N SER A 158 2.18 2.77 -21.47
CA SER A 158 1.81 1.45 -21.94
C SER A 158 0.67 0.86 -21.09
N TRP A 159 -0.07 -0.10 -21.64
CA TRP A 159 -1.02 -0.89 -20.86
C TRP A 159 -0.33 -1.64 -19.70
N ARG A 160 0.98 -1.92 -19.83
CA ARG A 160 1.82 -2.52 -18.80
C ARG A 160 1.87 -1.64 -17.55
N ASP A 161 2.01 -0.33 -17.71
CA ASP A 161 2.06 0.63 -16.59
C ASP A 161 0.74 0.61 -15.80
N GLY A 162 -0.39 0.53 -16.53
CA GLY A 162 -1.71 0.35 -15.93
C GLY A 162 -1.83 -0.96 -15.15
N ALA A 163 -1.33 -2.07 -15.70
CA ALA A 163 -1.34 -3.37 -15.02
C ALA A 163 -0.46 -3.37 -13.76
N VAL A 164 0.71 -2.75 -13.81
CA VAL A 164 1.58 -2.55 -12.65
C VAL A 164 0.88 -1.70 -11.60
N ALA A 165 0.23 -0.61 -11.99
CA ALA A 165 -0.53 0.24 -11.08
C ALA A 165 -1.68 -0.51 -10.40
N VAL A 166 -2.43 -1.37 -11.14
CA VAL A 166 -3.46 -2.24 -10.55
C VAL A 166 -2.85 -3.11 -9.45
N GLY A 167 -1.77 -3.80 -9.77
CA GLY A 167 -1.13 -4.73 -8.85
C GLY A 167 -0.61 -4.04 -7.60
N LEU A 168 0.18 -3.00 -7.75
CA LEU A 168 0.75 -2.25 -6.64
C LEU A 168 -0.33 -1.62 -5.75
N MET A 169 -1.38 -1.07 -6.34
CA MET A 169 -2.50 -0.49 -5.59
C MET A 169 -3.40 -1.53 -4.90
N LEU A 170 -3.25 -2.82 -5.21
CA LEU A 170 -3.88 -3.90 -4.46
C LEU A 170 -3.08 -4.34 -3.22
N LEU A 171 -1.81 -3.94 -3.06
CA LEU A 171 -1.03 -4.23 -1.84
C LEU A 171 -1.74 -3.76 -0.55
N PRO A 172 -2.23 -2.52 -0.46
CA PRO A 172 -3.02 -2.08 0.69
C PRO A 172 -4.33 -2.87 0.87
N GLY A 173 -4.80 -3.58 -0.15
CA GLY A 173 -5.93 -4.51 -0.09
C GLY A 173 -5.73 -5.66 0.90
N ALA A 174 -4.51 -5.90 1.38
CA ALA A 174 -4.23 -6.79 2.50
C ALA A 174 -5.07 -6.45 3.76
N VAL A 175 -5.58 -5.23 3.88
CA VAL A 175 -6.52 -4.81 4.95
C VAL A 175 -7.80 -5.65 4.97
N PHE A 176 -8.23 -6.23 3.84
CA PHE A 176 -9.41 -7.08 3.75
C PHE A 176 -9.23 -8.47 4.38
N PHE A 177 -8.01 -8.84 4.72
CA PHE A 177 -7.74 -10.03 5.53
C PHE A 177 -8.05 -9.82 7.01
N LEU A 178 -8.17 -8.57 7.45
CA LEU A 178 -8.46 -8.21 8.83
C LEU A 178 -9.97 -8.28 9.12
N PRO A 179 -10.36 -8.67 10.35
CA PRO A 179 -11.76 -8.66 10.75
C PRO A 179 -12.32 -7.23 10.81
N SER A 180 -13.58 -7.08 10.41
CA SER A 180 -14.24 -5.78 10.36
C SER A 180 -15.51 -5.74 11.22
N ARG A 181 -15.82 -4.57 11.79
CA ARG A 181 -17.12 -4.28 12.38
C ARG A 181 -18.14 -4.03 11.25
N ARG A 182 -19.42 -4.26 11.57
CA ARG A 182 -20.58 -4.14 10.66
C ARG A 182 -20.54 -2.85 9.82
N ARG A 183 -20.97 -2.95 8.56
CA ARG A 183 -21.02 -1.92 7.52
C ARG A 183 -21.71 -0.60 7.92
N ARG A 184 -21.13 0.52 7.51
CA ARG A 184 -21.87 1.73 7.15
C ARG A 184 -21.78 1.95 5.63
N LYS A 185 -22.93 1.97 4.96
CA LYS A 185 -23.02 2.32 3.53
C LYS A 185 -22.62 3.79 3.34
N GLY A 186 -21.82 4.12 2.34
CA GLY A 186 -21.69 5.49 1.81
C GLY A 186 -20.35 6.22 1.94
N VAL A 187 -19.35 5.74 2.73
CA VAL A 187 -18.04 6.44 2.85
C VAL A 187 -17.02 5.94 1.83
N LEU A 188 -17.25 4.78 1.27
CA LEU A 188 -16.25 3.96 0.59
C LEU A 188 -15.83 4.47 -0.79
N TRP A 189 -16.79 4.88 -1.63
CA TRP A 189 -16.51 5.35 -2.99
C TRP A 189 -15.70 6.66 -3.01
N ARG A 190 -15.92 7.55 -2.01
CA ARG A 190 -15.15 8.80 -1.89
C ARG A 190 -13.68 8.52 -1.60
N GLY A 191 -13.38 7.54 -0.74
CA GLY A 191 -12.00 7.12 -0.48
C GLY A 191 -11.35 6.50 -1.71
N ALA A 192 -12.09 5.67 -2.46
CA ALA A 192 -11.61 5.08 -3.70
C ALA A 192 -11.30 6.14 -4.77
N ALA A 193 -12.20 7.10 -4.94
CA ALA A 193 -12.00 8.23 -5.86
C ALA A 193 -10.79 9.08 -5.43
N LEU A 194 -10.65 9.37 -4.14
CA LEU A 194 -9.51 10.12 -3.61
C LEU A 194 -8.18 9.41 -3.86
N ALA A 195 -8.13 8.06 -3.68
CA ALA A 195 -6.92 7.29 -3.98
C ALA A 195 -6.56 7.35 -5.47
N ALA A 196 -7.54 7.16 -6.37
CA ALA A 196 -7.31 7.15 -7.80
C ALA A 196 -6.89 8.54 -8.32
N LEU A 197 -7.62 9.59 -7.94
CA LEU A 197 -7.31 10.96 -8.35
C LEU A 197 -6.01 11.46 -7.71
N GLY A 198 -5.77 11.11 -6.44
CA GLY A 198 -4.54 11.49 -5.74
C GLY A 198 -3.30 10.85 -6.36
N ALA A 199 -3.33 9.55 -6.67
CA ALA A 199 -2.22 8.86 -7.32
C ALA A 199 -1.95 9.43 -8.73
N ALA A 200 -2.99 9.57 -9.55
CA ALA A 200 -2.86 10.14 -10.88
C ALA A 200 -2.40 11.61 -10.85
N GLY A 201 -2.91 12.39 -9.88
CA GLY A 201 -2.51 13.79 -9.69
C GLY A 201 -1.04 13.92 -9.33
N LEU A 202 -0.52 13.07 -8.42
CA LEU A 202 0.91 13.04 -8.09
C LEU A 202 1.76 12.69 -9.32
N CYS A 203 1.36 11.67 -10.09
CA CYS A 203 2.07 11.30 -11.32
C CYS A 203 2.02 12.42 -12.36
N ALA A 204 0.87 13.06 -12.56
CA ALA A 204 0.71 14.16 -13.50
C ALA A 204 1.58 15.37 -13.13
N VAL A 205 1.58 15.75 -11.85
CA VAL A 205 2.41 16.87 -11.36
C VAL A 205 3.89 16.54 -11.51
N THR A 206 4.31 15.32 -11.14
CA THR A 206 5.71 14.89 -11.25
C THR A 206 6.17 14.89 -12.69
N ALA A 207 5.41 14.29 -13.61
CA ALA A 207 5.73 14.28 -15.04
C ALA A 207 5.63 15.69 -15.66
N GLY A 208 4.69 16.50 -15.22
CA GLY A 208 4.48 17.87 -15.70
C GLY A 208 5.65 18.81 -15.42
N VAL A 209 6.30 18.64 -14.27
CA VAL A 209 7.46 19.45 -13.85
C VAL A 209 8.78 18.84 -14.37
N LEU A 210 8.99 17.54 -14.16
CA LEU A 210 10.28 16.88 -14.46
C LEU A 210 10.45 16.42 -15.92
N THR A 211 9.42 16.41 -16.73
CA THR A 211 9.25 15.67 -17.98
C THR A 211 9.00 14.16 -17.77
N PRO A 212 8.24 13.50 -18.66
CA PRO A 212 7.94 12.08 -18.53
C PRO A 212 9.17 11.18 -18.57
N GLU A 213 10.16 11.53 -19.41
CA GLU A 213 11.40 10.75 -19.57
C GLU A 213 12.25 10.81 -18.31
N LEU A 214 12.41 11.98 -17.71
CA LEU A 214 13.17 12.17 -16.49
C LEU A 214 12.47 11.50 -15.30
N ALA A 215 11.15 11.64 -15.20
CA ALA A 215 10.35 10.98 -14.16
C ALA A 215 10.47 9.44 -14.24
N ALA A 216 10.46 8.87 -15.46
CA ALA A 216 10.59 7.43 -15.67
C ALA A 216 12.02 6.91 -15.38
N ALA A 217 13.05 7.73 -15.60
CA ALA A 217 14.44 7.36 -15.37
C ALA A 217 14.90 7.54 -13.91
N ALA A 218 14.21 8.36 -13.13
CA ALA A 218 14.60 8.66 -11.76
C ALA A 218 14.19 7.51 -10.80
N PRO A 219 15.07 7.09 -9.88
CA PRO A 219 14.75 6.06 -8.89
C PRO A 219 13.68 6.51 -7.88
N ALA A 220 13.62 7.82 -7.60
CA ALA A 220 12.63 8.43 -6.71
C ALA A 220 12.11 9.75 -7.31
N PRO A 221 11.19 9.69 -8.32
CA PRO A 221 10.77 10.86 -9.09
C PRO A 221 10.16 11.96 -8.22
N LEU A 222 9.34 11.60 -7.24
CA LEU A 222 8.70 12.56 -6.35
C LEU A 222 9.71 13.26 -5.42
N TYR A 223 10.77 12.56 -5.02
CA TYR A 223 11.87 13.17 -4.26
C TYR A 223 12.65 14.17 -5.12
N LEU A 224 12.95 13.80 -6.38
CA LEU A 224 13.60 14.69 -7.33
C LEU A 224 12.75 15.95 -7.61
N LEU A 225 11.42 15.80 -7.73
CA LEU A 225 10.50 16.92 -7.81
C LEU A 225 10.65 17.87 -6.63
N SER A 226 10.76 17.34 -5.40
CA SER A 226 10.88 18.20 -4.21
C SER A 226 12.17 19.00 -4.17
N GLN A 227 13.23 18.55 -4.83
CA GLN A 227 14.49 19.27 -4.98
C GLN A 227 14.41 20.45 -5.94
N SER A 228 13.50 20.37 -6.93
CA SER A 228 13.28 21.45 -7.89
C SER A 228 12.36 22.56 -7.37
N LEU A 229 11.65 22.32 -6.27
CA LEU A 229 10.67 23.27 -5.73
C LEU A 229 11.30 24.23 -4.74
N SER A 230 11.16 25.52 -4.97
CA SER A 230 11.42 26.58 -3.98
C SER A 230 10.10 27.14 -3.44
N LEU A 231 9.87 27.00 -2.13
CA LEU A 231 8.71 27.55 -1.45
C LEU A 231 8.92 29.04 -1.17
N PHE A 232 8.19 29.90 -1.90
CA PHE A 232 8.20 31.36 -1.72
C PHE A 232 9.59 32.03 -1.84
N GLY A 233 10.59 31.36 -2.44
CA GLY A 233 11.96 31.84 -2.50
C GLY A 233 12.67 31.88 -1.11
N VAL A 234 12.06 31.33 -0.08
CA VAL A 234 12.57 31.35 1.31
C VAL A 234 12.89 29.96 1.83
N MET A 235 12.13 28.95 1.46
CA MET A 235 12.38 27.56 1.81
C MET A 235 12.85 26.80 0.57
N GLU A 236 14.14 26.57 0.46
CA GLU A 236 14.78 25.87 -0.67
C GLU A 236 14.80 24.34 -0.49
N HIS A 237 14.41 23.83 0.70
CA HIS A 237 14.56 22.42 1.05
C HIS A 237 13.25 21.83 1.61
N ILE A 238 12.42 21.28 0.72
CA ILE A 238 11.20 20.54 1.10
C ILE A 238 11.46 19.01 1.21
N GLU A 239 12.62 18.55 0.70
CA GLU A 239 12.96 17.13 0.61
C GLU A 239 12.85 16.39 1.95
N PRO A 240 13.30 16.92 3.10
CA PRO A 240 13.17 16.22 4.37
C PRO A 240 11.71 15.97 4.76
N LEU A 241 10.83 16.94 4.49
CA LEU A 241 9.41 16.81 4.80
C LEU A 241 8.75 15.73 3.95
N LEU A 242 9.08 15.68 2.65
CA LEU A 242 8.56 14.68 1.73
C LEU A 242 9.11 13.28 2.06
N SER A 243 10.41 13.17 2.39
CA SER A 243 11.02 11.91 2.81
C SER A 243 10.36 11.36 4.07
N VAL A 244 10.05 12.21 5.05
CA VAL A 244 9.27 11.80 6.22
C VAL A 244 7.87 11.32 5.84
N ALA A 245 7.20 12.02 4.91
CA ALA A 245 5.87 11.59 4.44
C ALA A 245 5.93 10.22 3.75
N MET A 246 6.89 10.00 2.84
CA MET A 246 7.09 8.70 2.18
C MET A 246 7.36 7.59 3.19
N THR A 247 8.23 7.82 4.16
CA THR A 247 8.56 6.88 5.24
C THR A 247 7.34 6.54 6.09
N MET A 248 6.55 7.53 6.49
CA MET A 248 5.30 7.33 7.24
C MET A 248 4.28 6.51 6.45
N GLY A 249 4.17 6.77 5.15
CA GLY A 249 3.31 6.00 4.25
C GLY A 249 3.75 4.53 4.14
N LEU A 250 5.05 4.29 3.95
CA LEU A 250 5.63 2.94 3.90
C LEU A 250 5.44 2.21 5.24
N PHE A 251 5.59 2.88 6.37
CA PHE A 251 5.25 2.32 7.67
C PHE A 251 3.78 1.86 7.72
N ALA A 252 2.84 2.67 7.22
CA ALA A 252 1.43 2.30 7.19
C ALA A 252 1.20 1.06 6.30
N LEU A 253 1.84 0.97 5.14
CA LEU A 253 1.78 -0.19 4.25
C LEU A 253 2.34 -1.45 4.94
N MET A 254 3.53 -1.36 5.54
CA MET A 254 4.13 -2.48 6.27
C MET A 254 3.28 -2.91 7.46
N ALA A 255 2.66 -1.98 8.17
CA ALA A 255 1.75 -2.29 9.28
C ALA A 255 0.49 -3.04 8.81
N ILE A 256 -0.07 -2.69 7.63
CA ILE A 256 -1.17 -3.45 7.01
C ILE A 256 -0.73 -4.89 6.74
N LEU A 257 0.40 -5.07 6.07
CA LEU A 257 0.94 -6.38 5.70
C LEU A 257 1.25 -7.23 6.93
N ALA A 258 1.91 -6.66 7.95
CA ALA A 258 2.20 -7.34 9.21
C ALA A 258 0.92 -7.76 9.97
N CYS A 259 -0.10 -6.91 9.98
CA CYS A 259 -1.40 -7.24 10.56
C CYS A 259 -2.12 -8.34 9.76
N ALA A 260 -2.02 -8.34 8.43
CA ALA A 260 -2.57 -9.40 7.58
C ALA A 260 -1.85 -10.74 7.82
N ALA A 261 -0.51 -10.75 7.92
CA ALA A 261 0.26 -11.93 8.30
C ALA A 261 -0.16 -12.49 9.66
N ARG A 262 -0.37 -11.61 10.66
CA ARG A 262 -0.90 -12.00 11.96
C ARG A 262 -2.30 -12.62 11.84
N ALA A 263 -3.19 -12.06 11.03
CA ALA A 263 -4.54 -12.59 10.84
C ALA A 263 -4.53 -13.98 10.19
N LEU A 264 -3.65 -14.22 9.21
CA LEU A 264 -3.44 -15.50 8.56
C LEU A 264 -2.88 -16.56 9.53
N GLY A 265 -2.02 -16.15 10.46
CA GLY A 265 -1.44 -17.02 11.48
C GLY A 265 -2.27 -17.18 12.77
N ALA A 266 -3.39 -16.48 12.92
CA ALA A 266 -4.12 -16.34 14.20
C ALA A 266 -4.60 -17.66 14.83
N ARG A 267 -4.82 -18.72 14.04
CA ARG A 267 -5.22 -20.05 14.52
C ARG A 267 -4.08 -20.93 15.01
N ARG A 268 -2.83 -20.53 14.80
CA ARG A 268 -1.65 -21.32 15.22
C ARG A 268 -1.25 -20.94 16.65
N ARG A 269 -0.58 -21.88 17.32
CA ARG A 269 0.12 -21.63 18.59
C ARG A 269 0.99 -20.37 18.37
N PHE A 270 0.93 -19.36 19.24
CA PHE A 270 1.60 -18.07 19.06
C PHE A 270 0.98 -17.08 18.05
N GLY A 271 -0.34 -17.11 17.82
CA GLY A 271 -1.02 -16.24 16.86
C GLY A 271 -0.69 -14.74 16.91
N ARG A 272 -0.29 -14.21 18.09
CA ARG A 272 0.11 -12.80 18.25
C ARG A 272 1.47 -12.47 17.61
N TRP A 273 2.36 -13.46 17.49
CA TRP A 273 3.73 -13.28 17.03
C TRP A 273 3.90 -13.42 15.52
N TRP A 274 2.88 -13.90 14.79
CA TRP A 274 2.99 -14.14 13.35
C TRP A 274 3.29 -12.88 12.55
N GLY A 275 2.78 -11.71 12.95
CA GLY A 275 3.13 -10.46 12.31
C GLY A 275 4.60 -10.09 12.53
N ALA A 276 5.10 -10.25 13.75
CA ALA A 276 6.51 -10.03 14.07
C ALA A 276 7.42 -11.06 13.37
N ALA A 277 7.03 -12.32 13.34
CA ALA A 277 7.76 -13.37 12.64
C ALA A 277 7.84 -13.09 11.11
N ALA A 278 6.76 -12.58 10.51
CA ALA A 278 6.76 -12.17 9.12
C ALA A 278 7.71 -10.99 8.86
N CYS A 279 7.78 -10.01 9.75
CA CYS A 279 8.72 -8.89 9.65
C CYS A 279 10.18 -9.35 9.80
N LEU A 280 10.46 -10.27 10.73
CA LEU A 280 11.80 -10.86 10.87
C LEU A 280 12.20 -11.68 9.65
N ALA A 281 11.28 -12.48 9.10
CA ALA A 281 11.51 -13.21 7.86
C ALA A 281 11.72 -12.25 6.68
N ALA A 282 10.99 -11.15 6.62
CA ALA A 282 11.17 -10.12 5.59
C ALA A 282 12.56 -9.48 5.65
N ALA A 283 13.05 -9.14 6.85
CA ALA A 283 14.41 -8.63 7.02
C ALA A 283 15.49 -9.63 6.58
N ALA A 284 15.25 -10.94 6.77
CA ALA A 284 16.17 -11.98 6.32
C ALA A 284 16.18 -12.19 4.79
N VAL A 285 15.08 -11.87 4.09
CA VAL A 285 14.96 -12.03 2.64
C VAL A 285 15.00 -10.69 1.88
N GLU A 286 15.36 -9.60 2.53
CA GLU A 286 15.40 -8.26 1.94
C GLU A 286 16.34 -8.20 0.74
N ALA A 287 17.59 -8.68 0.88
CA ALA A 287 18.57 -8.68 -0.20
C ALA A 287 18.12 -9.51 -1.41
N PRO A 288 17.66 -10.77 -1.28
CA PRO A 288 17.12 -11.49 -2.43
C PRO A 288 15.83 -10.89 -2.98
N ALA A 289 15.01 -10.22 -2.16
CA ALA A 289 13.80 -9.54 -2.65
C ALA A 289 14.12 -8.33 -3.56
N ALA A 290 15.24 -7.66 -3.36
CA ALA A 290 15.71 -6.59 -4.23
C ALA A 290 16.10 -7.08 -5.64
N LEU A 291 16.39 -8.38 -5.79
CA LEU A 291 16.73 -8.99 -7.09
C LEU A 291 15.51 -9.50 -7.86
N LEU A 292 14.31 -9.38 -7.29
CA LEU A 292 13.11 -9.83 -7.97
C LEU A 292 12.77 -8.92 -9.16
N PRO A 293 12.31 -9.50 -10.28
CA PRO A 293 11.81 -8.70 -11.39
C PRO A 293 10.64 -7.79 -10.97
N ASP A 294 10.57 -6.58 -11.52
CA ASP A 294 9.60 -5.54 -11.15
C ASP A 294 8.13 -5.97 -11.25
N TRP A 295 7.84 -6.96 -12.09
CA TRP A 295 6.48 -7.48 -12.27
C TRP A 295 6.01 -8.45 -11.16
N VAL A 296 6.93 -9.01 -10.36
CA VAL A 296 6.62 -10.05 -9.36
C VAL A 296 5.72 -9.50 -8.25
N ILE A 297 6.05 -8.34 -7.72
CA ILE A 297 5.25 -7.73 -6.64
C ILE A 297 3.86 -7.31 -7.13
N PRO A 298 3.71 -6.56 -8.25
CA PRO A 298 2.38 -6.21 -8.75
C PRO A 298 1.55 -7.46 -9.13
N ALA A 299 2.14 -8.45 -9.80
CA ALA A 299 1.43 -9.67 -10.15
C ALA A 299 1.00 -10.48 -8.92
N GLY A 300 1.89 -10.65 -7.95
CA GLY A 300 1.57 -11.31 -6.69
C GLY A 300 0.47 -10.59 -5.91
N ALA A 301 0.51 -9.26 -5.85
CA ALA A 301 -0.53 -8.47 -5.18
C ALA A 301 -1.89 -8.60 -5.88
N ALA A 302 -1.91 -8.58 -7.22
CA ALA A 302 -3.13 -8.82 -7.98
C ALA A 302 -3.73 -10.21 -7.71
N VAL A 303 -2.88 -11.24 -7.61
CA VAL A 303 -3.33 -12.62 -7.31
C VAL A 303 -3.77 -12.74 -5.86
N PHE A 304 -2.91 -12.43 -4.90
CA PHE A 304 -3.15 -12.74 -3.48
C PHE A 304 -4.07 -11.74 -2.78
N PHE A 305 -4.05 -10.46 -3.14
CA PHE A 305 -4.89 -9.43 -2.50
C PHE A 305 -6.06 -8.98 -3.35
N GLY A 306 -6.08 -9.34 -4.64
CA GLY A 306 -7.19 -9.10 -5.56
C GLY A 306 -8.00 -10.35 -5.87
N LEU A 307 -7.45 -11.24 -6.72
CA LEU A 307 -8.18 -12.39 -7.27
C LEU A 307 -8.56 -13.43 -6.21
N LEU A 308 -7.66 -13.73 -5.25
CA LEU A 308 -7.93 -14.72 -4.23
C LEU A 308 -9.11 -14.34 -3.33
N PRO A 309 -9.19 -13.13 -2.75
CA PRO A 309 -10.37 -12.71 -2.00
C PRO A 309 -11.64 -12.66 -2.86
N LEU A 310 -11.55 -12.29 -4.15
CA LEU A 310 -12.68 -12.32 -5.08
C LEU A 310 -13.17 -13.75 -5.34
N SER A 311 -12.28 -14.71 -5.53
CA SER A 311 -12.66 -16.12 -5.73
C SER A 311 -13.38 -16.71 -4.53
N LEU A 312 -12.99 -16.33 -3.30
CA LEU A 312 -13.70 -16.72 -2.09
C LEU A 312 -15.14 -16.19 -2.04
N LEU A 313 -15.38 -15.04 -2.63
CA LEU A 313 -16.74 -14.50 -2.76
C LEU A 313 -17.60 -15.27 -3.76
N LEU A 314 -17.01 -15.68 -4.88
CA LEU A 314 -17.70 -16.40 -5.96
C LEU A 314 -18.03 -17.84 -5.56
N THR A 315 -17.16 -18.53 -4.85
CA THR A 315 -17.36 -19.91 -4.39
C THR A 315 -18.38 -20.05 -3.25
N GLY A 316 -18.93 -18.95 -2.75
CA GLY A 316 -19.93 -18.95 -1.67
C GLY A 316 -19.42 -19.45 -0.31
N GLN A 317 -18.15 -19.86 -0.22
CA GLN A 317 -17.51 -20.28 1.04
C GLN A 317 -17.51 -19.14 2.05
N GLY A 318 -17.47 -17.89 1.57
CA GLY A 318 -17.71 -16.72 2.40
C GLY A 318 -19.10 -16.66 3.06
N ARG A 319 -20.07 -17.48 2.64
CA ARG A 319 -21.46 -17.49 3.18
C ARG A 319 -21.69 -18.55 4.27
N ARG A 320 -20.89 -19.61 4.34
CA ARG A 320 -21.20 -20.80 5.17
C ARG A 320 -20.53 -20.85 6.57
N ALA A 321 -19.58 -20.02 6.87
CA ALA A 321 -18.89 -20.00 8.16
C ALA A 321 -19.49 -18.95 9.10
N ALA A 322 -20.70 -19.16 9.60
CA ALA A 322 -21.13 -18.56 10.88
C ALA A 322 -20.89 -19.63 11.95
N PRO A 323 -20.00 -19.46 12.93
CA PRO A 323 -20.16 -20.14 14.18
C PRO A 323 -21.31 -19.49 14.94
N ALA A 324 -22.17 -20.33 15.50
CA ALA A 324 -23.14 -19.98 16.52
C ALA A 324 -22.46 -19.33 17.72
#